data_0f673896b59f2961f3413492e8d54629
#
_entry.id   0f673896b59f2961f3413492e8d54629
#
_cell.length_a   1.000
_cell.length_b   1.000
_cell.length_c   1.000
_cell.angle_alpha   90.00
_cell.angle_beta   90.00
_cell.angle_gamma   90.00
#
_symmetry.space_group_name_H-M   'P 1'
#
loop_
_entity.id
_entity.type
_entity.pdbx_description
1 polymer ?
#
loop_
_entity_poly.entity_id
_entity_poly.type
_entity_poly.pdbx_seq_one_letter_code
_entity_poly.pdbx_strand_id
1 'polypeptide(L)'
;SIWNWMLFGKAPFGLDDDGLYLSLCPAIPARLLPEDGELMGTFLGKVPVVYHAADLEELRPGAYRITGYQICDGTGTAFIAGSKVPAEWAKQIRNGGVLRLDVSVEPI
;
A
#
# COMPACT_ATOMS: atom_id res chain seq x y z
N SER A 1 -7.79 -1.11 -14.30
CA SER A 1 -6.76 -0.95 -15.33
C SER A 1 -5.47 -1.67 -14.95
N ILE A 2 -4.62 -1.91 -15.94
CA ILE A 2 -3.32 -2.56 -15.70
C ILE A 2 -2.47 -1.73 -14.74
N TRP A 3 -2.49 -0.41 -14.85
CA TRP A 3 -1.74 0.46 -13.96
C TRP A 3 -2.16 0.32 -12.50
N ASN A 4 -3.46 0.22 -12.23
CA ASN A 4 -3.95 -0.03 -10.88
C ASN A 4 -3.51 -1.40 -10.35
N TRP A 5 -3.49 -2.43 -11.19
CA TRP A 5 -2.98 -3.74 -10.80
C TRP A 5 -1.49 -3.69 -10.45
N MET A 6 -0.71 -2.92 -11.21
CA MET A 6 0.71 -2.74 -10.94
C MET A 6 0.94 -1.99 -9.63
N LEU A 7 0.15 -0.96 -9.36
CA LEU A 7 0.30 -0.14 -8.15
C LEU A 7 -0.18 -0.85 -6.89
N PHE A 8 -1.28 -1.59 -6.95
CA PHE A 8 -1.96 -2.05 -5.73
C PHE A 8 -2.16 -3.55 -5.66
N GLY A 9 -1.95 -4.27 -6.75
CA GLY A 9 -2.25 -5.69 -6.85
C GLY A 9 -3.63 -5.94 -7.43
N LYS A 10 -3.90 -7.18 -7.81
CA LYS A 10 -5.19 -7.55 -8.43
C LYS A 10 -6.31 -7.68 -7.42
N ALA A 11 -5.99 -8.08 -6.19
CA ALA A 11 -6.95 -8.32 -5.14
C ALA A 11 -6.45 -7.72 -3.83
N PRO A 12 -6.49 -6.37 -3.69
CA PRO A 12 -5.95 -5.73 -2.49
C PRO A 12 -6.76 -6.00 -1.22
N PHE A 13 -8.06 -6.24 -1.35
CA PHE A 13 -8.90 -6.60 -0.21
C PHE A 13 -9.15 -8.09 -0.16
N GLY A 14 -9.16 -8.66 1.05
CA GLY A 14 -9.48 -10.06 1.28
C GLY A 14 -10.24 -10.24 2.57
N LEU A 15 -10.64 -11.47 2.84
CA LEU A 15 -11.32 -11.85 4.07
C LEU A 15 -10.53 -12.97 4.75
N ASP A 16 -10.35 -12.84 6.05
CA ASP A 16 -9.80 -13.90 6.90
C ASP A 16 -10.68 -14.09 8.14
N ASP A 17 -10.20 -14.84 9.13
CA ASP A 17 -10.97 -15.11 10.34
C ASP A 17 -11.30 -13.85 11.14
N ASP A 18 -10.49 -12.80 10.98
CA ASP A 18 -10.70 -11.51 11.66
C ASP A 18 -11.51 -10.53 10.83
N GLY A 19 -11.96 -10.92 9.65
CA GLY A 19 -12.79 -10.11 8.76
C GLY A 19 -12.05 -9.55 7.55
N LEU A 20 -12.48 -8.39 7.09
CA LEU A 20 -11.88 -7.72 5.94
C LEU A 20 -10.46 -7.27 6.26
N TYR A 21 -9.54 -7.44 5.30
CA TYR A 21 -8.20 -6.87 5.41
C TYR A 21 -7.80 -6.21 4.09
N LEU A 22 -6.80 -5.32 4.17
CA LEU A 22 -6.14 -4.76 3.00
C LEU A 22 -4.71 -5.26 2.97
N SER A 23 -4.27 -5.76 1.83
CA SER A 23 -2.88 -6.16 1.61
C SER A 23 -2.47 -5.73 0.20
N LEU A 24 -1.65 -4.70 0.11
CA LEU A 24 -1.18 -4.19 -1.17
C LEU A 24 -0.04 -5.06 -1.69
N CYS A 25 0.02 -5.21 -3.00
CA CYS A 25 1.04 -6.01 -3.66
C CYS A 25 1.49 -5.33 -4.96
N PRO A 26 2.25 -4.24 -4.85
CA PRO A 26 2.72 -3.54 -6.04
C PRO A 26 3.69 -4.38 -6.86
N ALA A 27 3.63 -4.21 -8.18
CA ALA A 27 4.54 -4.84 -9.14
C ALA A 27 5.01 -3.76 -10.11
N ILE A 28 6.13 -3.10 -9.80
CA ILE A 28 6.61 -1.93 -10.51
C ILE A 28 8.00 -2.21 -11.06
N PRO A 29 8.17 -2.20 -12.39
CA PRO A 29 9.50 -2.39 -12.98
C PRO A 29 10.41 -1.19 -12.70
N ALA A 30 11.71 -1.43 -12.75
CA ALA A 30 12.73 -0.42 -12.41
C ALA A 30 12.55 0.90 -13.16
N ARG A 31 12.18 0.83 -14.44
CA ARG A 31 12.00 2.03 -15.27
C ARG A 31 10.86 2.94 -14.81
N LEU A 32 9.93 2.42 -14.00
CA LEU A 32 8.78 3.18 -13.52
C LEU A 32 8.90 3.56 -12.04
N LEU A 33 9.91 3.06 -11.34
CA LEU A 33 10.14 3.42 -9.94
C LEU A 33 11.05 4.65 -9.89
N PRO A 34 10.61 5.75 -9.26
CA PRO A 34 11.44 6.95 -9.14
C PRO A 34 12.76 6.67 -8.41
N GLU A 35 13.80 7.47 -8.71
CA GLU A 35 15.13 7.29 -8.13
C GLU A 35 15.15 7.42 -6.61
N ASP A 36 14.29 8.26 -6.04
CA ASP A 36 14.17 8.41 -4.58
C ASP A 36 13.40 7.28 -3.93
N GLY A 37 12.86 6.34 -4.73
CA GLY A 37 12.10 5.21 -4.22
C GLY A 37 10.70 5.55 -3.73
N GLU A 38 10.24 6.77 -3.95
CA GLU A 38 8.89 7.19 -3.55
C GLU A 38 7.95 7.16 -4.76
N LEU A 39 7.00 6.23 -4.73
CA LEU A 39 6.03 6.06 -5.80
C LEU A 39 4.63 6.38 -5.27
N MET A 40 3.95 7.32 -5.94
CA MET A 40 2.61 7.75 -5.54
C MET A 40 1.56 7.29 -6.52
N GLY A 41 0.42 6.85 -5.99
CA GLY A 41 -0.77 6.56 -6.77
C GLY A 41 -2.01 6.90 -5.97
N THR A 42 -3.17 6.87 -6.63
CA THR A 42 -4.45 7.11 -5.96
C THR A 42 -5.26 5.83 -5.95
N PHE A 43 -5.51 5.29 -4.75
CA PHE A 43 -6.22 4.03 -4.57
C PHE A 43 -7.72 4.25 -4.58
N LEU A 44 -8.45 3.47 -5.38
CA LEU A 44 -9.89 3.56 -5.55
C LEU A 44 -10.37 4.95 -6.00
N GLY A 45 -9.49 5.73 -6.65
CA GLY A 45 -9.80 7.09 -7.04
C GLY A 45 -9.98 8.08 -5.88
N LYS A 46 -9.63 7.69 -4.66
CA LYS A 46 -9.94 8.47 -3.45
C LYS A 46 -8.74 8.68 -2.52
N VAL A 47 -7.92 7.68 -2.30
CA VAL A 47 -6.89 7.70 -1.26
C VAL A 47 -5.50 7.78 -1.88
N PRO A 48 -4.75 8.87 -1.65
CA PRO A 48 -3.35 8.91 -2.04
C PRO A 48 -2.54 7.85 -1.30
N VAL A 49 -1.78 7.06 -2.04
CA VAL A 49 -0.90 6.02 -1.49
C VAL A 49 0.52 6.33 -1.94
N VAL A 50 1.45 6.35 -1.00
CA VAL A 50 2.87 6.56 -1.28
C VAL A 50 3.65 5.35 -0.80
N TYR A 51 4.32 4.68 -1.73
CA TYR A 51 5.26 3.62 -1.39
C TYR A 51 6.64 4.21 -1.13
N HIS A 52 7.23 3.86 0.00
CA HIS A 52 8.59 4.25 0.37
C HIS A 52 9.50 3.04 0.20
N ALA A 53 10.24 3.02 -0.90
CA ALA A 53 11.04 1.88 -1.33
C ALA A 53 12.46 2.31 -1.73
N ALA A 54 13.09 3.17 -0.91
CA ALA A 54 14.38 3.79 -1.23
C ALA A 54 15.51 2.77 -1.44
N ASP A 55 15.42 1.59 -0.82
CA ASP A 55 16.44 0.55 -0.91
C ASP A 55 16.19 -0.46 -2.04
N LEU A 56 15.22 -0.17 -2.90
CA LEU A 56 14.82 -1.06 -3.99
C LEU A 56 14.93 -0.36 -5.34
N GLU A 57 15.36 -1.10 -6.36
CA GLU A 57 15.39 -0.61 -7.74
C GLU A 57 14.08 -0.91 -8.47
N GLU A 58 13.35 -1.91 -8.02
CA GLU A 58 12.06 -2.30 -8.56
C GLU A 58 11.19 -2.91 -7.45
N LEU A 59 9.89 -3.00 -7.69
CA LEU A 59 8.98 -3.70 -6.80
C LEU A 59 8.53 -4.98 -7.48
N ARG A 60 9.27 -6.07 -7.22
CA ARG A 60 8.96 -7.40 -7.76
C ARG A 60 8.35 -8.24 -6.64
N PRO A 61 7.10 -8.68 -6.80
CA PRO A 61 6.47 -9.55 -5.80
C PRO A 61 7.35 -10.76 -5.48
N GLY A 62 7.53 -11.03 -4.18
CA GLY A 62 8.42 -12.09 -3.71
C GLY A 62 9.85 -11.63 -3.43
N ALA A 63 10.27 -10.46 -3.92
CA ALA A 63 11.60 -9.90 -3.68
C ALA A 63 11.59 -8.73 -2.70
N TYR A 64 10.44 -8.30 -2.25
CA TYR A 64 10.28 -7.26 -1.23
C TYR A 64 9.24 -7.73 -0.21
N ARG A 65 9.19 -7.00 0.91
CA ARG A 65 8.09 -7.14 1.86
C ARG A 65 7.59 -5.76 2.27
N ILE A 66 6.32 -5.67 2.56
CA ILE A 66 5.73 -4.49 3.19
C ILE A 66 5.91 -4.65 4.69
N THR A 67 6.58 -3.70 5.32
CA THR A 67 6.88 -3.74 6.76
C THR A 67 5.85 -2.99 7.59
N GLY A 68 5.10 -2.06 6.98
CA GLY A 68 4.08 -1.34 7.71
C GLY A 68 3.36 -0.33 6.86
N TYR A 69 2.26 0.18 7.43
CA TYR A 69 1.42 1.22 6.86
C TYR A 69 1.28 2.35 7.86
N GLN A 70 1.42 3.57 7.38
CA GLN A 70 1.12 4.76 8.17
C GLN A 70 -0.15 5.37 7.60
N ILE A 71 -1.19 5.47 8.43
CA ILE A 71 -2.53 5.88 8.01
C ILE A 71 -2.86 7.22 8.62
N CYS A 72 -3.08 8.21 7.75
CA CYS A 72 -3.44 9.56 8.17
C CYS A 72 -4.91 9.80 7.86
N ASP A 73 -5.74 10.06 8.87
CA ASP A 73 -7.19 10.17 8.73
C ASP A 73 -7.75 11.58 8.99
N GLY A 74 -6.88 12.56 9.19
CA GLY A 74 -7.30 13.94 9.48
C GLY A 74 -7.40 14.26 10.97
N THR A 75 -7.49 13.24 11.83
CA THR A 75 -7.47 13.43 13.29
C THR A 75 -6.12 13.05 13.89
N GLY A 76 -5.33 12.31 13.16
CA GLY A 76 -4.01 11.85 13.59
C GLY A 76 -3.46 10.81 12.64
N THR A 77 -2.43 10.13 13.09
CA THR A 77 -1.72 9.13 12.31
C THR A 77 -1.68 7.83 13.11
N ALA A 78 -2.06 6.73 12.46
CA ALA A 78 -1.94 5.38 13.01
C ALA A 78 -0.87 4.61 12.26
N PHE A 79 -0.14 3.76 12.95
CA PHE A 79 0.86 2.89 12.36
C PHE A 79 0.45 1.43 12.52
N ILE A 80 0.45 0.69 11.40
CA ILE A 80 0.13 -0.73 11.37
C ILE A 80 1.36 -1.49 10.90
N ALA A 81 1.94 -2.31 11.75
CA ALA A 81 3.08 -3.15 11.39
C ALA A 81 2.63 -4.33 10.53
N GLY A 82 3.50 -4.74 9.60
CA GLY A 82 3.26 -5.89 8.75
C GLY A 82 2.61 -5.56 7.42
N SER A 83 2.21 -6.59 6.69
CA SER A 83 1.73 -6.47 5.32
C SER A 83 0.21 -6.38 5.20
N LYS A 84 -0.53 -6.55 6.30
CA LYS A 84 -1.99 -6.51 6.31
C LYS A 84 -2.52 -5.38 7.18
N VAL A 85 -3.49 -4.66 6.66
CA VAL A 85 -4.22 -3.64 7.40
C VAL A 85 -5.51 -4.29 7.91
N PRO A 86 -5.78 -4.22 9.24
CA PRO A 86 -6.94 -4.89 9.82
C PRO A 86 -8.27 -4.23 9.45
N ALA A 87 -9.36 -4.92 9.77
CA ALA A 87 -10.70 -4.59 9.30
C ALA A 87 -11.15 -3.17 9.58
N GLU A 88 -10.89 -2.63 10.76
CA GLU A 88 -11.35 -1.29 11.10
C GLU A 88 -10.76 -0.23 10.17
N TRP A 89 -9.47 -0.34 9.82
CA TRP A 89 -8.82 0.58 8.91
C TRP A 89 -9.07 0.22 7.44
N ALA A 90 -9.15 -1.07 7.13
CA ALA A 90 -9.44 -1.51 5.76
C ALA A 90 -10.80 -0.98 5.28
N LYS A 91 -11.80 -0.96 6.14
CA LYS A 91 -13.12 -0.41 5.84
C LYS A 91 -13.06 1.09 5.57
N GLN A 92 -12.32 1.83 6.39
CA GLN A 92 -12.16 3.28 6.22
C GLN A 92 -11.43 3.62 4.92
N ILE A 93 -10.39 2.87 4.60
CA ILE A 93 -9.66 3.05 3.34
C ILE A 93 -10.57 2.78 2.15
N ARG A 94 -11.32 1.68 2.19
CA ARG A 94 -12.26 1.32 1.13
C ARG A 94 -13.32 2.40 0.92
N ASN A 95 -13.78 3.02 1.99
CA ASN A 95 -14.82 4.05 1.93
C ASN A 95 -14.26 5.46 1.68
N GLY A 96 -12.94 5.61 1.56
CA GLY A 96 -12.31 6.91 1.31
C GLY A 96 -12.23 7.82 2.53
N GLY A 97 -12.33 7.25 3.74
CA GLY A 97 -12.26 8.00 5.00
C GLY A 97 -10.85 8.28 5.50
N VAL A 98 -9.85 8.03 4.67
CA VAL A 98 -8.44 8.21 5.00
C VAL A 98 -7.85 9.25 4.04
N LEU A 99 -7.05 10.19 4.56
CA LEU A 99 -6.46 11.25 3.75
C LEU A 99 -5.22 10.81 2.99
N ARG A 100 -4.45 9.87 3.55
CA ARG A 100 -3.19 9.41 2.96
C ARG A 100 -2.76 8.11 3.59
N LEU A 101 -2.16 7.27 2.77
CA LEU A 101 -1.58 6.00 3.20
C LEU A 101 -0.11 5.97 2.76
N ASP A 102 0.79 5.83 3.70
CA ASP A 102 2.22 5.64 3.43
C ASP A 102 2.58 4.18 3.69
N VAL A 103 3.27 3.57 2.74
CA VAL A 103 3.59 2.13 2.77
C VAL A 103 5.09 1.97 2.79
N SER A 104 5.61 1.34 3.84
CA SER A 104 7.05 1.07 3.97
C SER A 104 7.38 -0.27 3.33
N VAL A 105 8.33 -0.27 2.40
CA VAL A 105 8.73 -1.44 1.63
C VAL A 105 10.22 -1.66 1.78
N GLU A 106 10.62 -2.88 2.05
CA GLU A 106 12.02 -3.25 2.22
C GLU A 106 12.35 -4.49 1.37
N PRO A 107 13.63 -4.64 0.95
CA PRO A 107 14.05 -5.88 0.29
C PRO A 107 14.02 -7.05 1.27
N ILE A 108 13.74 -8.21 0.72
CA ILE A 108 13.82 -9.46 1.50
C ILE A 108 15.27 -9.86 1.69
#